data_ce8cf530e077a6901007daa8ea3a40a3
#
_entry.id   ce8cf530e077a6901007daa8ea3a40a3
#
_cell.length_a   1.000
_cell.length_b   1.000
_cell.length_c   1.000
_cell.angle_alpha   90.00
_cell.angle_beta   90.00
_cell.angle_gamma   90.00
#
_symmetry.space_group_name_H-M   'P 1'
#
loop_
_entity.id
_entity.type
_entity.pdbx_description
1 polymer ?
#
loop_
_entity_poly.entity_id
_entity_poly.type
_entity_poly.pdbx_seq_one_letter_code
_entity_poly.pdbx_strand_id
1 'polypeptide(L)'
;CGGSNTAETTKAAETTAADAKAEGSEAADTAAADAGAAGGVFKIGGIGPVTGGAAVYGVAVQHGAELAVKEINEAGGINGAQIEFNFQDDEHDAEKSVNAYNTLKDWGMQVLMGTVTSAPCIAVADKTAADNMFQITPSGSAVECAANPNVFRICFSDPDQGAASAKYIGENKLASKVAVIYDSSDVYSSGIYEKFAEESANQGIEIVAAEAFTADSNKDFSTQLQKAKDAGAELVFLPIYYTEASLILQQASTMGFAPQFFGCDGMDGILQVQNFDTKLAEGLMLLTPFAADATDDLTVKFVESYKAAYNEVPVQFAADAYDAIYAIKAAIEDANVTPDADASTICNALKASMLNIKLDGLTGEGMTWTEDGEPHKAPKAVKVVDGAYSAM
;
A
#
# COMPACT_ATOMS: atom_id res chain seq x y z
N CYS A 1 -14.67 -67.42 4.98
CA CYS A 1 -16.01 -67.66 5.45
C CYS A 1 -16.67 -66.29 5.50
N GLY A 2 -17.47 -65.88 4.60
CA GLY A 2 -18.78 -66.35 4.20
C GLY A 2 -19.80 -65.49 4.91
N GLY A 3 -20.71 -64.80 4.35
CA GLY A 3 -21.60 -64.67 3.28
C GLY A 3 -22.49 -63.45 3.59
N SER A 4 -22.84 -62.66 2.63
CA SER A 4 -23.94 -62.79 1.67
C SER A 4 -25.32 -62.33 2.17
N ASN A 5 -25.84 -61.32 1.45
CA ASN A 5 -27.23 -61.10 1.00
C ASN A 5 -28.23 -60.56 2.06
N THR A 6 -29.15 -59.71 1.72
CA THR A 6 -29.99 -59.57 0.53
C THR A 6 -30.74 -58.22 0.58
N ALA A 7 -31.06 -57.73 -0.61
CA ALA A 7 -31.99 -56.63 -0.88
C ALA A 7 -33.46 -57.03 -0.61
N GLU A 8 -34.32 -56.08 -0.36
CA GLU A 8 -35.69 -56.13 -0.85
C GLU A 8 -36.35 -54.75 -0.97
N THR A 9 -36.81 -54.50 -2.14
CA THR A 9 -37.72 -53.54 -2.75
C THR A 9 -39.15 -53.63 -2.21
N THR A 10 -39.88 -52.56 -2.16
CA THR A 10 -41.27 -52.36 -2.63
C THR A 10 -41.78 -51.01 -2.16
N LYS A 11 -42.50 -50.23 -2.86
CA LYS A 11 -43.35 -50.11 -4.01
C LYS A 11 -44.25 -48.88 -3.77
N ALA A 12 -44.47 -48.13 -4.81
CA ALA A 12 -45.25 -46.90 -4.94
C ALA A 12 -46.70 -47.01 -4.51
N ALA A 13 -47.34 -45.87 -4.21
CA ALA A 13 -48.76 -45.65 -4.45
C ALA A 13 -48.99 -44.18 -4.83
N GLU A 14 -49.47 -43.99 -6.04
CA GLU A 14 -50.17 -42.83 -6.56
C GLU A 14 -51.52 -42.66 -5.88
N THR A 15 -51.97 -41.41 -5.74
CA THR A 15 -53.37 -41.01 -5.99
C THR A 15 -53.48 -39.48 -6.01
N THR A 16 -53.72 -38.94 -7.18
CA THR A 16 -54.87 -38.19 -7.75
C THR A 16 -55.16 -36.77 -7.24
N ALA A 17 -55.23 -35.91 -8.24
CA ALA A 17 -55.55 -34.49 -8.30
C ALA A 17 -56.91 -34.10 -7.69
N ALA A 18 -57.00 -32.87 -7.23
CA ALA A 18 -58.21 -32.05 -7.30
C ALA A 18 -57.87 -30.59 -7.51
N ASP A 19 -58.41 -30.04 -8.59
CA ASP A 19 -58.44 -28.64 -8.95
C ASP A 19 -59.06 -27.76 -7.85
N ALA A 20 -58.46 -26.58 -7.60
CA ALA A 20 -59.21 -25.42 -7.13
C ALA A 20 -58.47 -24.16 -7.62
N LYS A 21 -59.18 -23.46 -8.47
CA LYS A 21 -58.91 -22.15 -9.03
C LYS A 21 -59.18 -21.07 -7.98
N ALA A 22 -58.27 -20.11 -7.76
CA ALA A 22 -58.59 -18.77 -7.25
C ALA A 22 -57.41 -17.82 -7.51
N GLU A 23 -57.67 -16.94 -8.40
CA GLU A 23 -57.48 -15.47 -8.41
C GLU A 23 -56.17 -14.87 -7.93
N GLY A 24 -55.69 -14.03 -8.86
CA GLY A 24 -54.51 -13.21 -8.89
C GLY A 24 -54.25 -12.36 -7.66
N SER A 25 -52.97 -12.32 -7.30
CA SER A 25 -52.33 -11.18 -6.67
C SER A 25 -51.11 -10.89 -7.51
N GLU A 26 -51.14 -9.77 -8.20
CA GLU A 26 -49.99 -9.16 -8.86
C GLU A 26 -48.90 -8.94 -7.79
N ALA A 27 -47.91 -9.80 -7.76
CA ALA A 27 -46.62 -9.47 -7.15
C ALA A 27 -45.97 -8.45 -8.08
N ALA A 28 -45.87 -7.23 -7.63
CA ALA A 28 -45.06 -6.21 -8.24
C ALA A 28 -43.65 -6.74 -8.33
N ASP A 29 -43.23 -7.08 -9.52
CA ASP A 29 -41.87 -7.29 -9.94
C ASP A 29 -41.19 -5.92 -9.81
N THR A 30 -40.59 -5.65 -8.65
CA THR A 30 -39.60 -4.59 -8.55
C THR A 30 -38.38 -5.11 -9.30
N ALA A 31 -38.40 -4.95 -10.60
CA ALA A 31 -37.21 -4.90 -11.38
C ALA A 31 -36.28 -3.90 -10.69
N ALA A 32 -35.25 -4.39 -10.07
CA ALA A 32 -34.06 -3.59 -9.78
C ALA A 32 -33.71 -2.97 -11.14
N ALA A 33 -33.94 -1.67 -11.25
CA ALA A 33 -33.50 -0.92 -12.39
C ALA A 33 -32.01 -1.17 -12.50
N ASP A 34 -31.61 -1.97 -13.46
CA ASP A 34 -30.31 -1.94 -14.06
C ASP A 34 -30.13 -0.49 -14.53
N ALA A 35 -29.57 0.35 -13.68
CA ALA A 35 -29.06 1.65 -14.06
C ALA A 35 -27.85 1.34 -14.92
N GLY A 36 -28.10 0.90 -16.15
CA GLY A 36 -27.10 0.73 -17.17
C GLY A 36 -26.31 2.00 -17.24
N ALA A 37 -25.02 1.91 -16.92
CA ALA A 37 -24.12 3.02 -16.92
C ALA A 37 -24.18 3.71 -18.28
N ALA A 38 -24.84 4.87 -18.31
CA ALA A 38 -24.93 5.69 -19.52
C ALA A 38 -23.55 6.23 -19.96
N GLY A 39 -22.49 5.97 -19.16
CA GLY A 39 -21.14 6.46 -19.34
C GLY A 39 -20.05 5.41 -19.59
N GLY A 40 -20.34 4.11 -19.56
CA GLY A 40 -19.32 3.06 -19.69
C GLY A 40 -18.58 2.72 -18.39
N VAL A 41 -17.44 2.02 -18.51
CA VAL A 41 -16.64 1.53 -17.38
C VAL A 41 -15.15 1.77 -17.61
N PHE A 42 -14.46 2.40 -16.66
CA PHE A 42 -13.00 2.43 -16.61
C PHE A 42 -12.49 1.19 -15.88
N LYS A 43 -11.58 0.45 -16.51
CA LYS A 43 -10.92 -0.71 -15.92
C LYS A 43 -9.58 -0.32 -15.30
N ILE A 44 -9.54 -0.26 -13.97
CA ILE A 44 -8.35 0.05 -13.21
C ILE A 44 -7.81 -1.23 -12.59
N GLY A 45 -6.56 -1.57 -12.89
CA GLY A 45 -5.85 -2.68 -12.27
C GLY A 45 -5.12 -2.26 -11.01
N GLY A 46 -4.95 -3.20 -10.08
CA GLY A 46 -4.09 -3.07 -8.92
C GLY A 46 -3.14 -4.27 -8.82
N ILE A 47 -1.92 -4.04 -8.34
CA ILE A 47 -0.92 -5.09 -8.10
C ILE A 47 -0.22 -4.80 -6.78
N GLY A 48 -0.10 -5.81 -5.93
CA GLY A 48 0.67 -5.75 -4.70
C GLY A 48 0.61 -7.05 -3.91
N PRO A 49 1.43 -7.22 -2.88
CA PRO A 49 1.49 -8.44 -2.10
C PRO A 49 0.32 -8.53 -1.12
N VAL A 50 -0.62 -9.45 -1.33
CA VAL A 50 -1.69 -9.75 -0.36
C VAL A 50 -1.42 -11.05 0.38
N THR A 51 -0.36 -11.75 0.03
CA THR A 51 0.21 -12.90 0.73
C THR A 51 1.71 -12.74 0.93
N GLY A 52 2.31 -13.57 1.83
CA GLY A 52 3.75 -13.53 2.12
C GLY A 52 4.17 -12.46 3.13
N GLY A 53 5.46 -12.18 3.20
CA GLY A 53 6.09 -11.35 4.23
C GLY A 53 5.79 -9.86 4.18
N ALA A 54 5.25 -9.36 3.07
CA ALA A 54 4.86 -7.97 2.87
C ALA A 54 3.33 -7.78 2.75
N ALA A 55 2.55 -8.79 3.15
CA ALA A 55 1.10 -8.82 2.94
C ALA A 55 0.36 -7.66 3.62
N VAL A 56 0.83 -7.17 4.76
CA VAL A 56 0.20 -6.03 5.46
C VAL A 56 0.12 -4.81 4.54
N TYR A 57 1.16 -4.53 3.76
CA TYR A 57 1.14 -3.40 2.82
C TYR A 57 0.10 -3.59 1.71
N GLY A 58 0.15 -4.74 1.02
CA GLY A 58 -0.70 -4.99 -0.13
C GLY A 58 -2.18 -5.12 0.23
N VAL A 59 -2.50 -5.74 1.37
CA VAL A 59 -3.87 -5.80 1.88
C VAL A 59 -4.39 -4.40 2.20
N ALA A 60 -3.58 -3.56 2.84
CA ALA A 60 -3.96 -2.17 3.12
C ALA A 60 -4.18 -1.36 1.83
N VAL A 61 -3.31 -1.53 0.83
CA VAL A 61 -3.46 -0.90 -0.50
C VAL A 61 -4.75 -1.36 -1.18
N GLN A 62 -5.01 -2.67 -1.21
CA GLN A 62 -6.24 -3.20 -1.79
C GLN A 62 -7.47 -2.60 -1.11
N HIS A 63 -7.53 -2.63 0.22
CA HIS A 63 -8.65 -2.11 0.99
C HIS A 63 -8.85 -0.59 0.78
N GLY A 64 -7.78 0.19 0.78
CA GLY A 64 -7.84 1.64 0.54
C GLY A 64 -8.36 1.96 -0.86
N ALA A 65 -7.88 1.25 -1.87
CA ALA A 65 -8.33 1.41 -3.25
C ALA A 65 -9.80 0.98 -3.44
N GLU A 66 -10.20 -0.17 -2.89
CA GLU A 66 -11.59 -0.64 -2.96
C GLU A 66 -12.57 0.34 -2.30
N LEU A 67 -12.17 0.93 -1.16
CA LEU A 67 -12.98 1.95 -0.50
C LEU A 67 -13.15 3.21 -1.37
N ALA A 68 -12.07 3.70 -1.97
CA ALA A 68 -12.11 4.84 -2.88
C ALA A 68 -12.98 4.54 -4.12
N VAL A 69 -12.81 3.38 -4.75
CA VAL A 69 -13.61 2.95 -5.90
C VAL A 69 -15.09 2.89 -5.55
N LYS A 70 -15.42 2.31 -4.41
CA LYS A 70 -16.81 2.25 -3.92
C LYS A 70 -17.40 3.65 -3.76
N GLU A 71 -16.71 4.56 -3.07
CA GLU A 71 -17.19 5.92 -2.84
C GLU A 71 -17.38 6.70 -4.16
N ILE A 72 -16.44 6.57 -5.09
CA ILE A 72 -16.52 7.22 -6.41
C ILE A 72 -17.71 6.68 -7.20
N ASN A 73 -17.89 5.37 -7.21
CA ASN A 73 -19.01 4.73 -7.92
C ASN A 73 -20.37 5.12 -7.32
N GLU A 74 -20.49 5.15 -6.00
CA GLU A 74 -21.71 5.60 -5.31
C GLU A 74 -22.02 7.07 -5.57
N ALA A 75 -20.98 7.90 -5.79
CA ALA A 75 -21.13 9.31 -6.15
C ALA A 75 -21.46 9.55 -7.64
N GLY A 76 -21.59 8.48 -8.43
CA GLY A 76 -21.95 8.58 -9.87
C GLY A 76 -20.77 8.30 -10.83
N GLY A 77 -19.64 7.84 -10.32
CA GLY A 77 -18.45 7.47 -11.11
C GLY A 77 -17.61 8.68 -11.54
N ILE A 78 -16.79 8.47 -12.57
CA ILE A 78 -15.93 9.50 -13.17
C ILE A 78 -16.63 10.01 -14.44
N ASN A 79 -17.10 11.24 -14.45
CA ASN A 79 -17.89 11.80 -15.55
C ASN A 79 -19.08 10.90 -15.96
N GLY A 80 -19.69 10.20 -15.01
CA GLY A 80 -20.80 9.26 -15.23
C GLY A 80 -20.40 7.83 -15.58
N ALA A 81 -19.11 7.54 -15.77
CA ALA A 81 -18.60 6.18 -15.97
C ALA A 81 -18.23 5.54 -14.65
N GLN A 82 -18.58 4.26 -14.46
CA GLN A 82 -18.21 3.50 -13.26
C GLN A 82 -16.75 3.03 -13.34
N ILE A 83 -16.17 2.69 -12.20
CA ILE A 83 -14.87 2.03 -12.12
C ILE A 83 -15.10 0.53 -11.87
N GLU A 84 -14.46 -0.30 -12.67
CA GLU A 84 -14.25 -1.72 -12.38
C GLU A 84 -12.80 -1.90 -11.94
N PHE A 85 -12.59 -2.47 -10.74
CA PHE A 85 -11.28 -2.61 -10.12
C PHE A 85 -10.92 -4.08 -9.97
N ASN A 86 -9.71 -4.46 -10.40
CA ASN A 86 -9.19 -5.83 -10.30
C ASN A 86 -7.79 -5.79 -9.69
N PHE A 87 -7.63 -6.42 -8.52
CA PHE A 87 -6.37 -6.47 -7.80
C PHE A 87 -5.72 -7.86 -7.89
N GLN A 88 -4.42 -7.90 -8.19
CA GLN A 88 -3.64 -9.12 -8.33
C GLN A 88 -2.53 -9.19 -7.29
N ASP A 89 -2.33 -10.38 -6.71
CA ASP A 89 -1.24 -10.66 -5.76
C ASP A 89 0.08 -10.86 -6.50
N ASP A 90 1.12 -10.16 -6.09
CA ASP A 90 2.49 -10.35 -6.59
C ASP A 90 3.42 -11.03 -5.58
N GLU A 91 2.94 -11.30 -4.36
CA GLU A 91 3.71 -11.93 -3.28
C GLU A 91 5.07 -11.24 -2.99
N HIS A 92 5.19 -9.94 -3.32
CA HIS A 92 6.46 -9.19 -3.25
C HIS A 92 7.56 -9.77 -4.16
N ASP A 93 7.19 -10.34 -5.30
CA ASP A 93 8.09 -10.98 -6.25
C ASP A 93 8.01 -10.29 -7.63
N ALA A 94 9.18 -9.91 -8.17
CA ALA A 94 9.26 -9.16 -9.42
C ALA A 94 8.73 -9.94 -10.64
N GLU A 95 8.94 -11.25 -10.71
CA GLU A 95 8.44 -12.09 -11.81
C GLU A 95 6.92 -12.28 -11.70
N LYS A 96 6.41 -12.53 -10.49
CA LYS A 96 4.97 -12.64 -10.25
C LYS A 96 4.24 -11.33 -10.53
N SER A 97 4.86 -10.18 -10.23
CA SER A 97 4.26 -8.87 -10.54
C SER A 97 4.13 -8.63 -12.05
N VAL A 98 5.10 -9.06 -12.84
CA VAL A 98 5.00 -9.03 -14.32
C VAL A 98 3.90 -9.96 -14.83
N ASN A 99 3.76 -11.15 -14.23
CA ASN A 99 2.67 -12.07 -14.57
C ASN A 99 1.30 -11.49 -14.20
N ALA A 100 1.18 -10.85 -13.03
CA ALA A 100 -0.01 -10.12 -12.60
C ALA A 100 -0.37 -8.99 -13.58
N TYR A 101 0.63 -8.22 -14.02
CA TYR A 101 0.44 -7.18 -15.03
C TYR A 101 -0.12 -7.74 -16.36
N ASN A 102 0.45 -8.86 -16.85
CA ASN A 102 -0.06 -9.49 -18.06
C ASN A 102 -1.51 -9.98 -17.89
N THR A 103 -1.84 -10.56 -16.74
CA THR A 103 -3.22 -10.98 -16.42
C THR A 103 -4.19 -9.79 -16.47
N LEU A 104 -3.79 -8.65 -15.93
CA LEU A 104 -4.60 -7.42 -15.97
C LEU A 104 -4.74 -6.85 -17.39
N LYS A 105 -3.68 -6.93 -18.21
CA LYS A 105 -3.79 -6.56 -19.64
C LYS A 105 -4.80 -7.42 -20.38
N ASP A 106 -4.77 -8.74 -20.18
CA ASP A 106 -5.69 -9.67 -20.79
C ASP A 106 -7.15 -9.42 -20.33
N TRP A 107 -7.33 -8.95 -19.09
CA TRP A 107 -8.63 -8.50 -18.59
C TRP A 107 -9.11 -7.18 -19.25
N GLY A 108 -8.22 -6.45 -19.91
CA GLY A 108 -8.51 -5.18 -20.57
C GLY A 108 -8.28 -3.94 -19.69
N MET A 109 -7.33 -4.01 -18.78
CA MET A 109 -6.90 -2.88 -17.94
C MET A 109 -6.54 -1.65 -18.79
N GLN A 110 -6.97 -0.47 -18.34
CA GLN A 110 -6.70 0.81 -18.98
C GLN A 110 -5.74 1.70 -18.19
N VAL A 111 -5.68 1.51 -16.86
CA VAL A 111 -4.84 2.26 -15.92
C VAL A 111 -4.37 1.32 -14.82
N LEU A 112 -3.11 1.42 -14.41
CA LEU A 112 -2.53 0.65 -13.31
C LEU A 112 -2.32 1.52 -12.06
N MET A 113 -2.87 1.10 -10.91
CA MET A 113 -2.51 1.52 -9.57
C MET A 113 -1.64 0.43 -8.94
N GLY A 114 -0.36 0.66 -8.87
CA GLY A 114 0.62 -0.33 -8.40
C GLY A 114 2.03 -0.12 -8.99
N THR A 115 3.01 -0.92 -8.60
CA THR A 115 2.86 -1.92 -7.54
C THR A 115 3.16 -1.31 -6.18
N VAL A 116 3.16 -2.12 -5.12
CA VAL A 116 3.25 -1.65 -3.73
C VAL A 116 4.70 -1.56 -3.26
N THR A 117 5.51 -2.58 -3.54
CA THR A 117 6.92 -2.65 -3.13
C THR A 117 7.87 -2.37 -4.29
N SER A 118 9.09 -1.90 -3.99
CA SER A 118 9.97 -1.27 -4.98
C SER A 118 10.47 -2.23 -6.06
N ALA A 119 11.01 -3.40 -5.73
CA ALA A 119 11.54 -4.32 -6.74
C ALA A 119 10.46 -4.81 -7.74
N PRO A 120 9.25 -5.24 -7.30
CA PRO A 120 8.13 -5.49 -8.20
C PRO A 120 7.73 -4.26 -9.03
N CYS A 121 7.73 -3.07 -8.42
CA CYS A 121 7.35 -1.84 -9.11
C CYS A 121 8.30 -1.51 -10.28
N ILE A 122 9.59 -1.63 -10.07
CA ILE A 122 10.60 -1.43 -11.12
C ILE A 122 10.37 -2.41 -12.28
N ALA A 123 10.16 -3.70 -11.98
CA ALA A 123 9.92 -4.72 -13.00
C ALA A 123 8.66 -4.45 -13.84
N VAL A 124 7.60 -3.95 -13.21
CA VAL A 124 6.34 -3.60 -13.91
C VAL A 124 6.45 -2.26 -14.63
N ALA A 125 7.18 -1.28 -14.09
CA ALA A 125 7.37 0.04 -14.72
C ALA A 125 8.00 -0.06 -16.11
N ASP A 126 8.92 -1.01 -16.32
CA ASP A 126 9.49 -1.27 -17.65
C ASP A 126 8.44 -1.81 -18.64
N LYS A 127 7.48 -2.60 -18.16
CA LYS A 127 6.39 -3.14 -18.98
C LYS A 127 5.37 -2.07 -19.32
N THR A 128 4.95 -1.28 -18.33
CA THR A 128 4.01 -0.18 -18.56
C THR A 128 4.57 0.87 -19.49
N ALA A 129 5.89 1.16 -19.40
CA ALA A 129 6.56 2.07 -20.33
C ALA A 129 6.55 1.53 -21.78
N ALA A 130 6.87 0.24 -21.97
CA ALA A 130 6.86 -0.40 -23.29
C ALA A 130 5.47 -0.42 -23.93
N ASP A 131 4.42 -0.57 -23.13
CA ASP A 131 3.02 -0.62 -23.58
C ASP A 131 2.35 0.76 -23.63
N ASN A 132 3.03 1.82 -23.20
CA ASN A 132 2.45 3.14 -22.96
C ASN A 132 1.17 3.07 -22.10
N MET A 133 1.26 2.38 -20.96
CA MET A 133 0.22 2.23 -19.95
C MET A 133 0.47 3.23 -18.82
N PHE A 134 -0.54 4.00 -18.43
CA PHE A 134 -0.42 4.87 -17.26
C PHE A 134 -0.29 4.05 -15.97
N GLN A 135 0.68 4.41 -15.15
CA GLN A 135 0.91 3.79 -13.86
C GLN A 135 1.03 4.85 -12.76
N ILE A 136 0.37 4.61 -11.64
CA ILE A 136 0.62 5.36 -10.41
C ILE A 136 0.87 4.35 -9.27
N THR A 137 2.05 4.43 -8.65
CA THR A 137 2.34 3.56 -7.52
C THR A 137 1.95 4.25 -6.20
N PRO A 138 1.24 3.56 -5.30
CA PRO A 138 0.93 4.09 -3.99
C PRO A 138 2.20 4.22 -3.12
N SER A 139 3.13 3.26 -3.22
CA SER A 139 4.23 3.10 -2.27
C SER A 139 5.54 2.57 -2.84
N GLY A 140 5.67 2.37 -4.15
CA GLY A 140 6.95 2.04 -4.78
C GLY A 140 7.89 3.24 -4.70
N SER A 141 8.82 3.22 -3.75
CA SER A 141 9.58 4.40 -3.33
C SER A 141 10.98 4.49 -3.91
N ALA A 142 11.57 3.41 -4.44
CA ALA A 142 12.85 3.46 -5.13
C ALA A 142 12.79 4.43 -6.32
N VAL A 143 13.90 5.14 -6.57
CA VAL A 143 13.97 6.15 -7.64
C VAL A 143 13.55 5.56 -8.99
N GLU A 144 13.99 4.34 -9.27
CA GLU A 144 13.71 3.62 -10.51
C GLU A 144 12.22 3.31 -10.73
N CYS A 145 11.41 3.30 -9.68
CA CYS A 145 9.96 3.09 -9.80
C CYS A 145 9.27 4.15 -10.67
N ALA A 146 9.74 5.40 -10.61
CA ALA A 146 9.20 6.51 -11.38
C ALA A 146 10.20 7.07 -12.43
N ALA A 147 11.16 6.26 -12.86
CA ALA A 147 12.13 6.67 -13.88
C ALA A 147 11.52 6.85 -15.28
N ASN A 148 10.38 6.24 -15.55
CA ASN A 148 9.69 6.35 -16.84
C ASN A 148 8.58 7.42 -16.79
N PRO A 149 8.39 8.21 -17.86
CA PRO A 149 7.47 9.36 -17.85
C PRO A 149 5.98 9.00 -17.76
N ASN A 150 5.62 7.73 -17.81
CA ASN A 150 4.26 7.22 -17.64
C ASN A 150 3.97 6.76 -16.21
N VAL A 151 4.95 6.86 -15.30
CA VAL A 151 4.82 6.42 -13.91
C VAL A 151 4.86 7.61 -12.96
N PHE A 152 3.88 7.68 -12.09
CA PHE A 152 3.75 8.64 -10.99
C PHE A 152 3.73 7.89 -9.66
N ARG A 153 4.02 8.59 -8.55
CA ARG A 153 3.92 8.01 -7.21
C ARG A 153 3.11 8.88 -6.26
N ILE A 154 2.56 8.26 -5.22
CA ILE A 154 1.93 8.95 -4.09
C ILE A 154 2.92 9.09 -2.93
N CYS A 155 3.71 8.06 -2.65
CA CYS A 155 4.68 8.02 -1.55
C CYS A 155 5.86 8.98 -1.75
N PHE A 156 6.66 9.16 -0.70
CA PHE A 156 7.97 9.77 -0.80
C PHE A 156 8.96 8.83 -1.50
N SER A 157 9.95 9.38 -2.20
CA SER A 157 11.07 8.59 -2.72
C SER A 157 12.02 8.14 -1.61
N ASP A 158 12.81 7.11 -1.87
CA ASP A 158 13.82 6.62 -0.91
C ASP A 158 14.83 7.72 -0.52
N PRO A 159 15.38 8.53 -1.47
CA PRO A 159 16.22 9.66 -1.10
C PRO A 159 15.54 10.67 -0.19
N ASP A 160 14.26 10.98 -0.43
CA ASP A 160 13.50 11.90 0.41
C ASP A 160 13.32 11.34 1.83
N GLN A 161 13.00 10.06 1.95
CA GLN A 161 12.85 9.40 3.26
C GLN A 161 14.17 9.40 4.03
N GLY A 162 15.28 9.06 3.39
CA GLY A 162 16.60 9.05 4.01
C GLY A 162 17.03 10.43 4.49
N ALA A 163 16.94 11.44 3.62
CA ALA A 163 17.30 12.82 3.95
C ALA A 163 16.41 13.41 5.03
N ALA A 164 15.07 13.24 4.91
CA ALA A 164 14.12 13.76 5.90
C ALA A 164 14.30 13.10 7.27
N SER A 165 14.60 11.80 7.33
CA SER A 165 14.86 11.08 8.58
C SER A 165 16.11 11.61 9.28
N ALA A 166 17.22 11.75 8.56
CA ALA A 166 18.46 12.32 9.14
C ALA A 166 18.23 13.75 9.63
N LYS A 167 17.57 14.58 8.83
CA LYS A 167 17.24 15.95 9.19
C LYS A 167 16.36 16.01 10.44
N TYR A 168 15.30 15.19 10.50
CA TYR A 168 14.40 15.16 11.66
C TYR A 168 15.13 14.75 12.95
N ILE A 169 15.97 13.71 12.88
CA ILE A 169 16.78 13.22 14.01
C ILE A 169 17.71 14.31 14.50
N GLY A 170 18.43 15.00 13.59
CA GLY A 170 19.40 16.03 13.93
C GLY A 170 18.76 17.32 14.47
N GLU A 171 17.77 17.87 13.77
CA GLU A 171 17.06 19.10 14.16
C GLU A 171 16.34 18.97 15.51
N ASN A 172 15.76 17.81 15.78
CA ASN A 172 15.09 17.52 17.06
C ASN A 172 16.04 16.97 18.12
N LYS A 173 17.33 16.81 17.79
CA LYS A 173 18.38 16.33 18.73
C LYS A 173 18.01 15.00 19.39
N LEU A 174 17.42 14.09 18.60
CA LEU A 174 16.98 12.78 19.13
C LEU A 174 18.17 11.90 19.50
N ALA A 175 19.26 11.96 18.73
CA ALA A 175 20.49 11.25 18.97
C ALA A 175 21.66 11.91 18.24
N SER A 176 22.86 11.77 18.77
CA SER A 176 24.11 12.14 18.10
C SER A 176 24.90 10.93 17.58
N LYS A 177 24.68 9.75 18.19
CA LYS A 177 25.27 8.47 17.80
C LYS A 177 24.19 7.52 17.32
N VAL A 178 24.19 7.22 16.03
CA VAL A 178 23.17 6.41 15.37
C VAL A 178 23.80 5.15 14.78
N ALA A 179 23.21 4.00 15.04
CA ALA A 179 23.47 2.80 14.27
C ALA A 179 22.40 2.63 13.18
N VAL A 180 22.78 2.03 12.06
CA VAL A 180 21.86 1.65 10.98
C VAL A 180 21.92 0.15 10.82
N ILE A 181 20.73 -0.49 10.71
CA ILE A 181 20.61 -1.89 10.28
C ILE A 181 19.72 -1.90 9.04
N TYR A 182 20.25 -2.40 7.92
CA TYR A 182 19.59 -2.32 6.63
C TYR A 182 19.75 -3.60 5.80
N ASP A 183 18.86 -3.82 4.86
CA ASP A 183 18.93 -4.91 3.89
C ASP A 183 19.71 -4.47 2.65
N SER A 184 20.94 -4.99 2.51
CA SER A 184 21.80 -4.68 1.35
C SER A 184 21.39 -5.38 0.07
N SER A 185 20.46 -6.32 0.13
CA SER A 185 19.90 -7.01 -1.04
C SER A 185 18.61 -6.37 -1.58
N ASP A 186 18.06 -5.39 -0.84
CA ASP A 186 16.83 -4.69 -1.23
C ASP A 186 17.14 -3.25 -1.69
N VAL A 187 16.64 -2.88 -2.86
CA VAL A 187 16.82 -1.55 -3.45
C VAL A 187 16.20 -0.44 -2.58
N TYR A 188 15.05 -0.68 -1.99
CA TYR A 188 14.37 0.23 -1.05
C TYR A 188 15.28 0.54 0.15
N SER A 189 15.70 -0.49 0.85
CA SER A 189 16.49 -0.35 2.07
C SER A 189 17.84 0.32 1.83
N SER A 190 18.54 -0.10 0.77
CA SER A 190 19.83 0.46 0.37
C SER A 190 19.72 1.93 -0.06
N GLY A 191 18.70 2.27 -0.84
CA GLY A 191 18.50 3.64 -1.34
C GLY A 191 18.23 4.64 -0.21
N ILE A 192 17.42 4.25 0.77
CA ILE A 192 17.18 5.09 1.97
C ILE A 192 18.45 5.23 2.80
N TYR A 193 19.17 4.12 3.05
CA TYR A 193 20.40 4.14 3.84
C TYR A 193 21.46 5.06 3.23
N GLU A 194 21.71 4.96 1.93
CA GLU A 194 22.71 5.78 1.23
C GLU A 194 22.45 7.27 1.45
N LYS A 195 21.21 7.71 1.28
CA LYS A 195 20.84 9.11 1.45
C LYS A 195 20.80 9.55 2.92
N PHE A 196 20.38 8.67 3.81
CA PHE A 196 20.48 8.90 5.25
C PHE A 196 21.93 9.12 5.67
N ALA A 197 22.86 8.29 5.19
CA ALA A 197 24.29 8.39 5.53
C ALA A 197 24.90 9.71 5.00
N GLU A 198 24.57 10.09 3.78
CA GLU A 198 25.00 11.36 3.18
C GLU A 198 24.52 12.57 4.00
N GLU A 199 23.24 12.62 4.35
CA GLU A 199 22.65 13.74 5.07
C GLU A 199 23.05 13.78 6.55
N SER A 200 23.33 12.63 7.17
CA SER A 200 23.74 12.54 8.58
C SER A 200 24.95 13.43 8.92
N ALA A 201 25.90 13.55 7.98
CA ALA A 201 27.07 14.41 8.16
C ALA A 201 26.69 15.90 8.27
N ASN A 202 25.66 16.33 7.54
CA ASN A 202 25.14 17.71 7.56
C ASN A 202 24.36 17.99 8.86
N GLN A 203 23.83 16.96 9.48
CA GLN A 203 22.97 17.07 10.67
C GLN A 203 23.71 16.84 12.00
N GLY A 204 25.03 16.66 11.96
CA GLY A 204 25.84 16.40 13.17
C GLY A 204 25.56 15.02 13.79
N ILE A 205 25.13 14.06 12.98
CA ILE A 205 24.91 12.68 13.38
C ILE A 205 26.15 11.86 13.03
N GLU A 206 26.69 11.16 14.03
CA GLU A 206 27.74 10.16 13.84
C GLU A 206 27.10 8.79 13.63
N ILE A 207 27.31 8.17 12.46
CA ILE A 207 26.94 6.77 12.23
C ILE A 207 28.02 5.90 12.86
N VAL A 208 27.75 5.37 14.06
CA VAL A 208 28.70 4.58 14.84
C VAL A 208 28.76 3.12 14.43
N ALA A 209 27.74 2.62 13.77
CA ALA A 209 27.69 1.29 13.17
C ALA A 209 26.72 1.31 11.97
N ALA A 210 27.11 0.66 10.88
CA ALA A 210 26.24 0.44 9.72
C ALA A 210 26.32 -1.05 9.37
N GLU A 211 25.27 -1.78 9.71
CA GLU A 211 25.25 -3.23 9.70
C GLU A 211 24.23 -3.74 8.67
N ALA A 212 24.71 -4.48 7.70
CA ALA A 212 23.88 -5.07 6.67
C ALA A 212 23.38 -6.47 7.05
N PHE A 213 22.25 -6.82 6.50
CA PHE A 213 21.79 -8.20 6.31
C PHE A 213 21.31 -8.39 4.85
N THR A 214 20.88 -9.57 4.49
CA THR A 214 20.29 -9.89 3.19
C THR A 214 19.04 -10.74 3.37
N ALA A 215 18.23 -10.88 2.32
CA ALA A 215 17.04 -11.74 2.32
C ALA A 215 17.32 -13.19 2.80
N ASP A 216 18.55 -13.69 2.57
CA ASP A 216 18.97 -15.03 3.02
C ASP A 216 19.39 -15.09 4.50
N SER A 217 19.57 -13.93 5.16
CA SER A 217 20.06 -13.81 6.54
C SER A 217 19.20 -12.90 7.41
N ASN A 218 17.90 -12.91 7.20
CA ASN A 218 16.92 -11.98 7.79
C ASN A 218 16.15 -12.53 9.00
N LYS A 219 16.75 -13.43 9.78
CA LYS A 219 16.10 -14.04 10.96
C LYS A 219 16.81 -13.75 12.28
N ASP A 220 18.13 -13.69 12.26
CA ASP A 220 18.97 -13.44 13.44
C ASP A 220 19.78 -12.17 13.23
N PHE A 221 19.51 -11.18 14.06
CA PHE A 221 20.14 -9.85 14.04
C PHE A 221 21.01 -9.61 15.28
N SER A 222 21.29 -10.65 16.05
CA SER A 222 22.04 -10.53 17.31
C SER A 222 23.43 -9.93 17.10
N THR A 223 24.10 -10.26 16.00
CA THR A 223 25.43 -9.70 15.67
C THR A 223 25.35 -8.22 15.35
N GLN A 224 24.40 -7.79 14.53
CA GLN A 224 24.19 -6.39 14.16
C GLN A 224 23.82 -5.55 15.40
N LEU A 225 22.91 -6.06 16.23
CA LEU A 225 22.47 -5.42 17.46
C LEU A 225 23.61 -5.32 18.47
N GLN A 226 24.45 -6.37 18.61
CA GLN A 226 25.60 -6.34 19.52
C GLN A 226 26.62 -5.28 19.11
N LYS A 227 26.92 -5.16 17.80
CA LYS A 227 27.81 -4.12 17.28
C LYS A 227 27.26 -2.72 17.52
N ALA A 228 25.96 -2.51 17.29
CA ALA A 228 25.31 -1.24 17.60
C ALA A 228 25.41 -0.88 19.09
N LYS A 229 25.18 -1.86 19.97
CA LYS A 229 25.28 -1.70 21.42
C LYS A 229 26.71 -1.38 21.86
N ASP A 230 27.70 -2.13 21.36
CA ASP A 230 29.11 -1.94 21.71
C ASP A 230 29.67 -0.60 21.20
N ALA A 231 29.16 -0.11 20.06
CA ALA A 231 29.47 1.21 19.53
C ALA A 231 28.81 2.37 20.30
N GLY A 232 27.90 2.07 21.22
CA GLY A 232 27.20 3.07 22.03
C GLY A 232 26.14 3.83 21.28
N ALA A 233 25.44 3.18 20.36
CA ALA A 233 24.35 3.80 19.63
C ALA A 233 23.20 4.21 20.57
N GLU A 234 22.77 5.46 20.45
CA GLU A 234 21.65 6.05 21.18
C GLU A 234 20.32 5.80 20.47
N LEU A 235 20.40 5.67 19.14
CA LEU A 235 19.28 5.40 18.24
C LEU A 235 19.72 4.39 17.18
N VAL A 236 18.79 3.49 16.83
CA VAL A 236 18.95 2.57 15.71
C VAL A 236 17.95 2.97 14.61
N PHE A 237 18.49 3.37 13.46
CA PHE A 237 17.73 3.66 12.26
C PHE A 237 17.51 2.39 11.47
N LEU A 238 16.24 2.12 11.11
CA LEU A 238 15.78 0.89 10.48
C LEU A 238 15.06 1.22 9.16
N PRO A 239 15.78 1.47 8.05
CA PRO A 239 15.18 1.63 6.73
C PRO A 239 14.85 0.25 6.14
N ILE A 240 13.93 -0.48 6.75
CA ILE A 240 13.59 -1.87 6.45
C ILE A 240 12.10 -2.10 6.60
N TYR A 241 11.61 -3.25 6.14
CA TYR A 241 10.22 -3.64 6.26
C TYR A 241 9.87 -4.15 7.66
N TYR A 242 8.58 -4.13 7.98
CA TYR A 242 8.04 -4.40 9.32
C TYR A 242 8.36 -5.81 9.84
N THR A 243 8.48 -6.80 8.96
CA THR A 243 8.74 -8.19 9.38
C THR A 243 10.11 -8.30 10.06
N GLU A 244 11.17 -7.86 9.41
CA GLU A 244 12.53 -7.84 9.96
C GLU A 244 12.64 -6.88 11.15
N ALA A 245 11.99 -5.71 11.06
CA ALA A 245 11.96 -4.75 12.15
C ALA A 245 11.34 -5.35 13.43
N SER A 246 10.27 -6.11 13.32
CA SER A 246 9.64 -6.77 14.48
C SER A 246 10.58 -7.76 15.16
N LEU A 247 11.37 -8.51 14.39
CA LEU A 247 12.39 -9.42 14.92
C LEU A 247 13.56 -8.67 15.60
N ILE A 248 13.97 -7.55 15.00
CA ILE A 248 15.04 -6.69 15.58
C ILE A 248 14.59 -6.12 16.93
N LEU A 249 13.37 -5.60 17.03
CA LEU A 249 12.87 -5.06 18.30
C LEU A 249 12.77 -6.15 19.36
N GLN A 250 12.31 -7.35 19.00
CA GLN A 250 12.24 -8.50 19.92
C GLN A 250 13.61 -8.94 20.38
N GLN A 251 14.59 -9.05 19.49
CA GLN A 251 15.93 -9.48 19.80
C GLN A 251 16.68 -8.41 20.63
N ALA A 252 16.53 -7.14 20.31
CA ALA A 252 17.09 -6.05 21.10
C ALA A 252 16.57 -6.08 22.54
N SER A 253 15.29 -6.27 22.75
CA SER A 253 14.68 -6.43 24.08
C SER A 253 15.27 -7.63 24.82
N THR A 254 15.40 -8.78 24.17
CA THR A 254 15.99 -10.00 24.75
C THR A 254 17.46 -9.79 25.16
N MET A 255 18.22 -8.99 24.40
CA MET A 255 19.61 -8.64 24.68
C MET A 255 19.78 -7.53 25.74
N GLY A 256 18.68 -6.98 26.25
CA GLY A 256 18.72 -5.82 27.13
C GLY A 256 19.34 -4.58 26.47
N PHE A 257 19.13 -4.41 25.17
CA PHE A 257 19.51 -3.23 24.39
C PHE A 257 18.27 -2.41 24.08
N ALA A 258 18.18 -1.22 24.65
CA ALA A 258 17.01 -0.35 24.58
C ALA A 258 17.35 1.05 24.02
N PRO A 259 17.84 1.14 22.76
CA PRO A 259 18.03 2.42 22.10
C PRO A 259 16.67 3.00 21.70
N GLN A 260 16.66 4.24 21.22
CA GLN A 260 15.54 4.72 20.43
C GLN A 260 15.53 3.99 19.07
N PHE A 261 14.34 3.69 18.54
CA PHE A 261 14.21 3.14 17.20
C PHE A 261 13.49 4.14 16.29
N PHE A 262 14.00 4.27 15.07
CA PHE A 262 13.45 5.16 14.06
C PHE A 262 13.37 4.43 12.72
N GLY A 263 12.20 4.41 12.10
CA GLY A 263 11.95 3.76 10.82
C GLY A 263 11.49 4.71 9.72
N CYS A 264 11.22 4.14 8.57
CA CYS A 264 10.63 4.80 7.41
C CYS A 264 9.22 4.26 7.15
N ASP A 265 8.66 4.50 5.98
CA ASP A 265 7.31 4.04 5.61
C ASP A 265 7.15 2.52 5.75
N GLY A 266 8.18 1.73 5.39
CA GLY A 266 8.18 0.27 5.57
C GLY A 266 8.03 -0.21 7.02
N MET A 267 8.18 0.68 8.01
CA MET A 267 7.91 0.37 9.41
C MET A 267 6.40 0.38 9.72
N ASP A 268 5.61 1.12 8.95
CA ASP A 268 4.17 1.20 9.17
C ASP A 268 3.51 -0.15 8.82
N GLY A 269 2.77 -0.68 9.77
CA GLY A 269 2.23 -2.05 9.75
C GLY A 269 2.84 -2.96 10.81
N ILE A 270 3.92 -2.54 11.50
CA ILE A 270 4.55 -3.36 12.55
C ILE A 270 3.56 -3.71 13.68
N LEU A 271 2.62 -2.81 13.99
CA LEU A 271 1.59 -3.04 15.00
C LEU A 271 0.54 -4.09 14.58
N GLN A 272 0.51 -4.48 13.31
CA GLN A 272 -0.41 -5.49 12.74
C GLN A 272 0.27 -6.85 12.55
N VAL A 273 1.56 -6.97 12.87
CA VAL A 273 2.31 -8.23 12.75
C VAL A 273 1.72 -9.29 13.69
N GLN A 274 1.34 -10.42 13.13
CA GLN A 274 0.77 -11.52 13.89
C GLN A 274 1.74 -12.03 14.95
N ASN A 275 1.26 -12.19 16.19
CA ASN A 275 2.04 -12.64 17.35
C ASN A 275 3.20 -11.71 17.78
N PHE A 276 3.23 -10.48 17.29
CA PHE A 276 4.16 -9.47 17.78
C PHE A 276 3.61 -8.79 19.04
N ASP A 277 4.44 -8.72 20.08
CA ASP A 277 4.10 -7.93 21.27
C ASP A 277 4.29 -6.43 20.96
N THR A 278 3.20 -5.72 20.73
CA THR A 278 3.22 -4.30 20.37
C THR A 278 3.86 -3.40 21.41
N LYS A 279 4.00 -3.85 22.67
CA LYS A 279 4.76 -3.13 23.71
C LYS A 279 6.23 -2.98 23.36
N LEU A 280 6.77 -3.87 22.53
CA LEU A 280 8.16 -3.78 22.04
C LEU A 280 8.36 -2.61 21.07
N ALA A 281 7.28 -2.13 20.45
CA ALA A 281 7.29 -0.96 19.58
C ALA A 281 7.04 0.36 20.33
N GLU A 282 6.84 0.33 21.65
CA GLU A 282 6.62 1.57 22.41
C GLU A 282 7.79 2.55 22.25
N GLY A 283 7.47 3.76 21.86
CA GLY A 283 8.48 4.79 21.60
C GLY A 283 9.11 4.75 20.21
N LEU A 284 8.79 3.76 19.37
CA LEU A 284 9.21 3.71 17.96
C LEU A 284 8.69 4.95 17.21
N MET A 285 9.57 5.58 16.44
CA MET A 285 9.27 6.77 15.64
C MET A 285 9.42 6.47 14.15
N LEU A 286 8.64 7.15 13.32
CA LEU A 286 8.82 7.16 11.87
C LEU A 286 8.28 8.45 11.25
N LEU A 287 8.76 8.76 10.04
CA LEU A 287 8.12 9.74 9.17
C LEU A 287 7.11 9.03 8.27
N THR A 288 5.94 9.66 8.11
CA THR A 288 4.83 9.12 7.32
C THR A 288 4.07 10.27 6.66
N PRO A 289 3.43 10.05 5.50
CA PRO A 289 2.53 11.06 4.94
C PRO A 289 1.16 11.09 5.65
N PHE A 290 0.82 10.07 6.45
CA PHE A 290 -0.51 9.87 7.01
C PHE A 290 -0.46 9.57 8.52
N ALA A 291 -1.38 10.16 9.26
CA ALA A 291 -1.60 9.88 10.68
C ALA A 291 -3.10 9.59 10.90
N ALA A 292 -3.43 8.37 11.34
CA ALA A 292 -4.82 7.93 11.52
C ALA A 292 -5.57 8.66 12.66
N ASP A 293 -4.85 9.35 13.53
CA ASP A 293 -5.39 10.16 14.62
C ASP A 293 -5.54 11.66 14.25
N ALA A 294 -5.29 12.03 13.00
CA ALA A 294 -5.52 13.38 12.51
C ALA A 294 -7.01 13.74 12.57
N THR A 295 -7.30 15.01 12.80
CA THR A 295 -8.65 15.49 13.12
C THR A 295 -9.33 16.25 11.99
N ASP A 296 -8.72 16.33 10.82
CA ASP A 296 -9.37 16.88 9.64
C ASP A 296 -10.51 15.97 9.16
N ASP A 297 -11.53 16.59 8.57
CA ASP A 297 -12.77 15.89 8.21
C ASP A 297 -12.54 14.73 7.22
N LEU A 298 -11.60 14.87 6.29
CA LEU A 298 -11.29 13.83 5.29
C LEU A 298 -10.69 12.60 5.97
N THR A 299 -9.68 12.80 6.83
CA THR A 299 -9.04 11.71 7.58
C THR A 299 -10.02 11.03 8.52
N VAL A 300 -10.80 11.78 9.28
CA VAL A 300 -11.81 11.22 10.20
C VAL A 300 -12.80 10.34 9.43
N LYS A 301 -13.36 10.84 8.33
CA LYS A 301 -14.31 10.10 7.49
C LYS A 301 -13.67 8.82 6.94
N PHE A 302 -12.45 8.91 6.40
CA PHE A 302 -11.72 7.75 5.86
C PHE A 302 -11.49 6.69 6.93
N VAL A 303 -10.96 7.07 8.09
CA VAL A 303 -10.67 6.14 9.19
C VAL A 303 -11.94 5.46 9.69
N GLU A 304 -13.05 6.19 9.83
CA GLU A 304 -14.35 5.62 10.23
C GLU A 304 -14.87 4.64 9.18
N SER A 305 -14.82 5.01 7.90
CA SER A 305 -15.27 4.15 6.80
C SER A 305 -14.41 2.88 6.68
N TYR A 306 -13.09 3.03 6.82
CA TYR A 306 -12.15 1.91 6.78
C TYR A 306 -12.38 0.95 7.94
N LYS A 307 -12.50 1.45 9.17
CA LYS A 307 -12.84 0.65 10.35
C LYS A 307 -14.18 -0.08 10.21
N ALA A 308 -15.18 0.59 9.66
CA ALA A 308 -16.50 -0.02 9.44
C ALA A 308 -16.45 -1.16 8.42
N ALA A 309 -15.61 -1.04 7.38
CA ALA A 309 -15.48 -2.03 6.32
C ALA A 309 -14.60 -3.21 6.72
N TYR A 310 -13.48 -2.96 7.41
CA TYR A 310 -12.41 -3.96 7.60
C TYR A 310 -12.11 -4.28 9.07
N ASN A 311 -12.72 -3.56 10.01
CA ASN A 311 -12.49 -3.71 11.47
C ASN A 311 -11.01 -3.52 11.88
N GLU A 312 -10.31 -2.64 11.16
CA GLU A 312 -8.89 -2.32 11.36
C GLU A 312 -8.67 -0.81 11.34
N VAL A 313 -7.59 -0.35 11.98
CA VAL A 313 -7.10 1.02 11.82
C VAL A 313 -6.25 1.08 10.56
N PRO A 314 -6.53 2.00 9.61
CA PRO A 314 -5.74 2.08 8.38
C PRO A 314 -4.30 2.52 8.68
N VAL A 315 -3.36 1.89 7.99
CA VAL A 315 -1.97 2.33 7.87
C VAL A 315 -1.80 3.24 6.66
N GLN A 316 -0.64 3.91 6.53
CA GLN A 316 -0.41 4.85 5.42
C GLN A 316 -0.64 4.26 4.04
N PHE A 317 -0.32 2.98 3.83
CA PHE A 317 -0.51 2.29 2.54
C PHE A 317 -1.96 2.29 2.05
N ALA A 318 -2.91 2.19 2.97
CA ALA A 318 -4.33 2.32 2.64
C ALA A 318 -4.67 3.77 2.20
N ALA A 319 -4.12 4.76 2.88
CA ALA A 319 -4.31 6.17 2.54
C ALA A 319 -3.63 6.54 1.20
N ASP A 320 -2.41 6.03 0.96
CA ASP A 320 -1.71 6.22 -0.31
C ASP A 320 -2.50 5.65 -1.50
N ALA A 321 -3.07 4.45 -1.34
CA ALA A 321 -3.88 3.82 -2.38
C ALA A 321 -5.21 4.54 -2.61
N TYR A 322 -5.85 5.01 -1.54
CA TYR A 322 -7.05 5.83 -1.62
C TYR A 322 -6.77 7.10 -2.42
N ASP A 323 -5.69 7.83 -2.10
CA ASP A 323 -5.27 9.01 -2.82
C ASP A 323 -4.87 8.70 -4.27
N ALA A 324 -4.24 7.56 -4.55
CA ALA A 324 -3.90 7.14 -5.91
C ALA A 324 -5.13 6.98 -6.80
N ILE A 325 -6.20 6.37 -6.29
CA ILE A 325 -7.47 6.23 -7.03
C ILE A 325 -8.13 7.60 -7.25
N TYR A 326 -8.09 8.50 -6.26
CA TYR A 326 -8.61 9.86 -6.42
C TYR A 326 -7.75 10.71 -7.37
N ALA A 327 -6.43 10.51 -7.42
CA ALA A 327 -5.54 11.14 -8.39
C ALA A 327 -5.86 10.68 -9.82
N ILE A 328 -6.09 9.38 -10.02
CA ILE A 328 -6.55 8.82 -11.32
C ILE A 328 -7.88 9.47 -11.71
N LYS A 329 -8.85 9.54 -10.79
CA LYS A 329 -10.13 10.20 -11.03
C LYS A 329 -9.94 11.65 -11.48
N ALA A 330 -9.18 12.43 -10.72
CA ALA A 330 -8.92 13.84 -11.03
C ALA A 330 -8.24 14.02 -12.39
N ALA A 331 -7.27 13.16 -12.73
CA ALA A 331 -6.58 13.21 -14.01
C ALA A 331 -7.50 12.82 -15.19
N ILE A 332 -8.39 11.84 -15.01
CA ILE A 332 -9.40 11.49 -16.05
C ILE A 332 -10.36 12.64 -16.26
N GLU A 333 -10.82 13.30 -15.20
CA GLU A 333 -11.73 14.45 -15.27
C GLU A 333 -11.07 15.65 -15.95
N ASP A 334 -9.83 15.98 -15.60
CA ASP A 334 -9.05 17.06 -16.22
C ASP A 334 -8.78 16.80 -17.71
N ALA A 335 -8.40 15.56 -18.04
CA ALA A 335 -8.16 15.12 -19.42
C ALA A 335 -9.46 14.99 -20.24
N ASN A 336 -10.61 14.87 -19.58
CA ASN A 336 -11.90 14.61 -20.21
C ASN A 336 -11.88 13.39 -21.17
N VAL A 337 -11.10 12.34 -20.81
CA VAL A 337 -11.08 11.09 -21.57
C VAL A 337 -12.27 10.22 -21.21
N THR A 338 -12.68 9.38 -22.15
CA THR A 338 -13.83 8.49 -22.01
C THR A 338 -13.40 7.02 -21.90
N PRO A 339 -14.20 6.13 -21.32
CA PRO A 339 -13.82 4.74 -21.07
C PRO A 339 -13.74 3.88 -22.34
N ASP A 340 -14.15 4.36 -23.50
CA ASP A 340 -14.00 3.70 -24.79
C ASP A 340 -12.64 3.97 -25.46
N ALA A 341 -11.83 4.88 -24.89
CA ALA A 341 -10.47 5.12 -25.35
C ALA A 341 -9.56 3.94 -24.97
N ASP A 342 -8.59 3.65 -25.84
CA ASP A 342 -7.57 2.64 -25.53
C ASP A 342 -6.59 3.12 -24.43
N ALA A 343 -5.91 2.17 -23.79
CA ALA A 343 -5.01 2.43 -22.68
C ALA A 343 -3.87 3.41 -23.04
N SER A 344 -3.35 3.36 -24.27
CA SER A 344 -2.28 4.26 -24.73
C SER A 344 -2.77 5.70 -24.89
N THR A 345 -3.97 5.88 -25.43
CA THR A 345 -4.63 7.20 -25.53
C THR A 345 -4.88 7.77 -24.13
N ILE A 346 -5.40 6.97 -23.21
CA ILE A 346 -5.62 7.35 -21.81
C ILE A 346 -4.29 7.72 -21.17
N CYS A 347 -3.24 6.90 -21.32
CA CYS A 347 -1.92 7.17 -20.76
C CYS A 347 -1.37 8.54 -21.20
N ASN A 348 -1.42 8.85 -22.49
CA ASN A 348 -0.93 10.13 -22.99
C ASN A 348 -1.70 11.33 -22.43
N ALA A 349 -2.99 11.20 -22.25
CA ALA A 349 -3.84 12.22 -21.65
C ALA A 349 -3.56 12.38 -20.15
N LEU A 350 -3.48 11.27 -19.40
CA LEU A 350 -3.26 11.31 -17.95
C LEU A 350 -1.86 11.84 -17.59
N LYS A 351 -0.81 11.50 -18.37
CA LYS A 351 0.54 12.07 -18.16
C LYS A 351 0.51 13.60 -18.20
N ALA A 352 -0.22 14.20 -19.12
CA ALA A 352 -0.35 15.64 -19.21
C ALA A 352 -1.19 16.21 -18.07
N SER A 353 -2.30 15.56 -17.73
CA SER A 353 -3.23 16.00 -16.68
C SER A 353 -2.62 15.92 -15.29
N MET A 354 -1.76 14.92 -15.00
CA MET A 354 -1.07 14.84 -13.71
C MET A 354 -0.25 16.08 -13.36
N LEU A 355 0.24 16.81 -14.37
CA LEU A 355 0.99 18.05 -14.17
C LEU A 355 0.09 19.28 -13.92
N ASN A 356 -1.21 19.15 -14.14
CA ASN A 356 -2.19 20.23 -13.98
C ASN A 356 -3.05 20.08 -12.73
N ILE A 357 -3.32 18.84 -12.31
CA ILE A 357 -4.22 18.58 -11.17
C ILE A 357 -3.60 19.02 -9.86
N LYS A 358 -4.49 19.31 -8.92
CA LYS A 358 -4.18 19.54 -7.51
C LYS A 358 -5.14 18.71 -6.67
N LEU A 359 -4.60 17.87 -5.80
CA LEU A 359 -5.38 16.94 -4.97
C LEU A 359 -5.25 17.28 -3.49
N ASP A 360 -6.36 17.49 -2.83
CA ASP A 360 -6.45 17.50 -1.38
C ASP A 360 -6.73 16.06 -0.92
N GLY A 361 -5.66 15.34 -0.54
CA GLY A 361 -5.70 13.94 -0.18
C GLY A 361 -5.46 13.68 1.30
N LEU A 362 -5.56 12.43 1.67
CA LEU A 362 -5.26 11.94 3.02
C LEU A 362 -3.77 12.08 3.36
N THR A 363 -2.91 11.94 2.36
CA THR A 363 -1.45 11.92 2.51
C THR A 363 -0.79 13.27 2.20
N GLY A 364 -1.55 14.25 1.80
CA GLY A 364 -1.08 15.60 1.53
C GLY A 364 -2.20 16.53 1.09
N GLU A 365 -2.17 17.77 1.57
CA GLU A 365 -3.06 18.84 1.15
C GLU A 365 -2.46 19.52 -0.09
N GLY A 366 -3.28 19.72 -1.10
CA GLY A 366 -2.88 20.42 -2.31
C GLY A 366 -1.75 19.74 -3.09
N MET A 367 -1.68 18.42 -3.09
CA MET A 367 -0.65 17.67 -3.80
C MET A 367 -0.65 17.97 -5.29
N THR A 368 0.53 18.20 -5.82
CA THR A 368 0.83 18.36 -7.25
C THR A 368 1.99 17.43 -7.61
N TRP A 369 2.18 17.17 -8.88
CA TRP A 369 3.23 16.28 -9.38
C TRP A 369 4.16 16.98 -10.35
N THR A 370 5.43 16.58 -10.35
CA THR A 370 6.45 17.00 -11.30
C THR A 370 6.47 16.09 -12.52
N GLU A 371 7.20 16.50 -13.56
CA GLU A 371 7.43 15.68 -14.78
C GLU A 371 8.15 14.36 -14.46
N ASP A 372 8.90 14.31 -13.36
CA ASP A 372 9.58 13.11 -12.86
C ASP A 372 8.64 12.17 -12.06
N GLY A 373 7.34 12.46 -12.05
CA GLY A 373 6.33 11.64 -11.36
C GLY A 373 6.31 11.80 -9.84
N GLU A 374 7.07 12.75 -9.29
CA GLU A 374 7.18 12.96 -7.84
C GLU A 374 6.05 13.84 -7.29
N PRO A 375 5.43 13.45 -6.16
CA PRO A 375 4.44 14.28 -5.49
C PRO A 375 5.12 15.40 -4.69
N HIS A 376 4.48 16.56 -4.63
CA HIS A 376 4.89 17.64 -3.77
C HIS A 376 4.05 17.65 -2.49
N LYS A 377 4.62 17.19 -1.38
CA LYS A 377 4.00 17.10 -0.06
C LYS A 377 5.04 17.04 1.06
N ALA A 378 4.61 17.26 2.32
CA ALA A 378 5.47 17.24 3.50
C ALA A 378 5.26 15.99 4.35
N PRO A 379 6.31 15.41 4.96
CA PRO A 379 6.17 14.31 5.90
C PRO A 379 5.60 14.79 7.23
N LYS A 380 4.96 13.85 7.94
CA LYS A 380 4.53 13.96 9.33
C LYS A 380 5.37 13.02 10.19
N ALA A 381 5.66 13.40 11.43
CA ALA A 381 6.30 12.50 12.37
C ALA A 381 5.26 11.86 13.28
N VAL A 382 5.38 10.57 13.48
CA VAL A 382 4.55 9.81 14.42
C VAL A 382 5.42 8.98 15.35
N LYS A 383 4.87 8.68 16.52
CA LYS A 383 5.48 7.84 17.54
C LYS A 383 4.46 6.84 18.06
N VAL A 384 4.90 5.64 18.35
CA VAL A 384 4.05 4.65 19.03
C VAL A 384 3.95 5.03 20.51
N VAL A 385 2.72 5.25 20.97
CA VAL A 385 2.35 5.55 22.35
C VAL A 385 1.16 4.70 22.74
N ASP A 386 1.28 3.94 23.82
CA ASP A 386 0.22 3.03 24.30
C ASP A 386 -0.29 2.06 23.20
N GLY A 387 0.61 1.60 22.34
CA GLY A 387 0.33 0.63 21.28
C GLY A 387 -0.38 1.19 20.05
N ALA A 388 -0.43 2.51 19.88
CA ALA A 388 -0.99 3.19 18.71
C ALA A 388 -0.05 4.29 18.20
N TYR A 389 -0.15 4.62 16.91
CA TYR A 389 0.56 5.78 16.40
C TYR A 389 -0.10 7.08 16.88
N SER A 390 0.73 8.01 17.31
CA SER A 390 0.35 9.35 17.71
C SER A 390 1.21 10.38 17.00
N ALA A 391 0.59 11.45 16.50
CA ALA A 391 1.30 12.55 15.86
C ALA A 391 2.25 13.23 16.86
N MET A 392 3.44 13.65 16.39
CA MET A 392 4.46 14.33 17.19
C MET A 392 4.47 15.83 16.91
#